data_08a966faeff11613980489c8998b633e
#
_entry.id   08a966faeff11613980489c8998b633e
#
_cell.length_a   1.000
_cell.length_b   1.000
_cell.length_c   1.000
_cell.angle_alpha   90.00
_cell.angle_beta   90.00
_cell.angle_gamma   90.00
#
_symmetry.space_group_name_H-M   'P 1'
#
loop_
_entity.id
_entity.type
_entity.pdbx_description
1 polymer ?
#
loop_
_entity_poly.entity_id
_entity_poly.type
_entity_poly.pdbx_seq_one_letter_code
_entity_poly.pdbx_strand_id
1 'polypeptide(L)'
;MTRFYTALCLLVWLSHFTTKAQTNKRLSVLAFYTAKQDEAHISFVHEANKWFADKSVVYGFSYTSTSDWTKLNLDTLQQYKVVIFLDTRPEAPVQRTAFQAYMEHGGAWMGFHFSAFALTPSQYPQNWDWYHDTFLGAGSYKSNTWRPTAAVLRVENPRHPVTKGLPATFTSSPNEWYRWEKDLTKNPDIDILLAIDSSSFPLGTGPKPQEIWYSGYYPVVWVNKKFNMVYVNMGHNDIDYEHGTNKELSFTFANPVQNQLIINSLLWLGGKLKRESN
;
A
#
# COMPACT_ATOMS: atom_id res chain seq x y z
N MET A 1 56.52 17.93 66.43
CA MET A 1 56.24 17.12 65.20
C MET A 1 54.79 16.90 65.08
N THR A 2 54.12 17.73 64.31
CA THR A 2 52.62 17.70 64.15
C THR A 2 52.31 17.10 62.79
N ARG A 3 51.64 15.95 62.77
CA ARG A 3 51.24 15.28 61.52
C ARG A 3 49.86 15.76 61.13
N PHE A 4 49.73 16.40 59.94
CA PHE A 4 48.49 16.71 59.30
C PHE A 4 47.97 15.51 58.50
N TYR A 5 46.78 15.06 58.77
CA TYR A 5 46.06 14.08 57.95
C TYR A 5 45.12 14.82 57.01
N THR A 6 45.37 14.74 55.72
CA THR A 6 44.50 15.27 54.67
C THR A 6 43.50 14.23 54.30
N ALA A 7 42.21 14.44 54.60
CA ALA A 7 41.12 13.59 54.21
C ALA A 7 40.68 13.95 52.76
N LEU A 8 40.82 12.99 51.84
CA LEU A 8 40.37 13.11 50.44
C LEU A 8 38.94 12.65 50.35
N CYS A 9 37.97 13.58 50.22
CA CYS A 9 36.58 13.25 49.94
C CYS A 9 36.40 12.95 48.47
N LEU A 10 36.21 11.67 48.12
CA LEU A 10 35.77 11.23 46.79
C LEU A 10 34.25 11.46 46.65
N LEU A 11 33.89 12.49 45.89
CA LEU A 11 32.50 12.69 45.44
C LEU A 11 32.20 11.77 44.27
N VAL A 12 31.47 10.67 44.55
CA VAL A 12 30.94 9.77 43.51
C VAL A 12 29.69 10.41 42.89
N TRP A 13 29.83 10.91 41.67
CA TRP A 13 28.69 11.34 40.86
C TRP A 13 27.95 10.12 40.33
N LEU A 14 26.84 9.76 40.95
CA LEU A 14 25.84 8.81 40.42
C LEU A 14 25.01 9.51 39.32
N SER A 15 25.46 9.38 38.06
CA SER A 15 24.63 9.75 36.93
C SER A 15 23.46 8.76 36.79
N HIS A 16 22.29 9.19 37.18
CA HIS A 16 21.06 8.43 36.93
C HIS A 16 20.73 8.46 35.43
N PHE A 17 21.17 7.44 34.71
CA PHE A 17 20.66 7.17 33.36
C PHE A 17 19.19 6.72 33.50
N THR A 18 18.28 7.65 33.39
CA THR A 18 16.85 7.32 33.14
C THR A 18 16.74 6.77 31.73
N THR A 19 16.84 5.46 31.57
CA THR A 19 16.40 4.77 30.37
C THR A 19 14.90 5.01 30.24
N LYS A 20 14.50 5.98 29.40
CA LYS A 20 13.12 6.06 28.92
C LYS A 20 12.82 4.73 28.25
N ALA A 21 12.05 3.87 28.90
CA ALA A 21 11.47 2.70 28.28
C ALA A 21 10.69 3.20 27.06
N GLN A 22 11.22 2.96 25.88
CA GLN A 22 10.55 3.24 24.61
C GLN A 22 9.37 2.27 24.59
N THR A 23 8.19 2.75 24.98
CA THR A 23 6.96 1.99 24.84
C THR A 23 6.80 1.68 23.36
N ASN A 24 7.04 0.43 23.01
CA ASN A 24 6.97 -0.06 21.64
C ASN A 24 5.49 -0.03 21.24
N LYS A 25 5.00 1.17 20.88
CA LYS A 25 3.60 1.41 20.53
C LYS A 25 3.26 0.43 19.41
N ARG A 26 2.24 -0.40 19.67
CA ARG A 26 1.75 -1.37 18.68
C ARG A 26 1.42 -0.62 17.39
N LEU A 27 1.83 -1.16 16.24
CA LEU A 27 1.47 -0.60 14.94
C LEU A 27 -0.06 -0.58 14.81
N SER A 28 -0.64 0.61 14.61
CA SER A 28 -2.08 0.81 14.46
C SER A 28 -2.43 1.08 13.00
N VAL A 29 -3.42 0.36 12.48
CA VAL A 29 -3.86 0.39 11.09
C VAL A 29 -5.34 0.71 11.01
N LEU A 30 -5.72 1.68 10.17
CA LEU A 30 -7.11 2.03 9.85
C LEU A 30 -7.35 1.82 8.36
N ALA A 31 -8.30 0.95 8.02
CA ALA A 31 -8.72 0.74 6.64
C ALA A 31 -10.06 1.41 6.35
N PHE A 32 -10.11 2.15 5.24
CA PHE A 32 -11.34 2.71 4.67
C PHE A 32 -11.78 1.89 3.47
N TYR A 33 -13.09 1.70 3.33
CA TYR A 33 -13.69 0.97 2.23
C TYR A 33 -15.10 1.48 1.93
N THR A 34 -15.64 1.11 0.77
CA THR A 34 -17.02 1.39 0.40
C THR A 34 -17.83 0.10 0.29
N ALA A 35 -17.27 -0.95 -0.33
CA ALA A 35 -17.91 -2.24 -0.61
C ALA A 35 -19.27 -2.06 -1.30
N LYS A 36 -19.29 -1.33 -2.42
CA LYS A 36 -20.50 -1.00 -3.17
C LYS A 36 -20.31 -1.24 -4.67
N GLN A 37 -21.40 -1.46 -5.37
CA GLN A 37 -21.56 -1.54 -6.82
C GLN A 37 -20.97 -2.77 -7.49
N ASP A 38 -19.66 -2.91 -7.54
CA ASP A 38 -18.96 -3.99 -8.22
C ASP A 38 -18.75 -5.17 -7.28
N GLU A 39 -19.30 -6.34 -7.62
CA GLU A 39 -19.24 -7.53 -6.77
C GLU A 39 -17.82 -8.04 -6.54
N ALA A 40 -16.92 -7.85 -7.51
CA ALA A 40 -15.52 -8.23 -7.34
C ALA A 40 -14.81 -7.33 -6.33
N HIS A 41 -15.09 -6.02 -6.32
CA HIS A 41 -14.57 -5.11 -5.30
C HIS A 41 -15.19 -5.37 -3.93
N ILE A 42 -16.50 -5.69 -3.86
CA ILE A 42 -17.16 -6.06 -2.60
C ILE A 42 -16.50 -7.31 -2.02
N SER A 43 -16.32 -8.35 -2.84
CA SER A 43 -15.64 -9.59 -2.42
C SER A 43 -14.20 -9.34 -1.98
N PHE A 44 -13.45 -8.48 -2.69
CA PHE A 44 -12.11 -8.09 -2.27
C PHE A 44 -12.10 -7.42 -0.88
N VAL A 45 -13.02 -6.51 -0.62
CA VAL A 45 -13.12 -5.84 0.68
C VAL A 45 -13.39 -6.84 1.80
N HIS A 46 -14.27 -7.82 1.58
CA HIS A 46 -14.55 -8.88 2.56
C HIS A 46 -13.31 -9.74 2.82
N GLU A 47 -12.65 -10.21 1.76
CA GLU A 47 -11.41 -10.99 1.86
C GLU A 47 -10.31 -10.21 2.57
N ALA A 48 -10.07 -8.95 2.18
CA ALA A 48 -9.05 -8.09 2.75
C ALA A 48 -9.29 -7.83 4.25
N ASN A 49 -10.52 -7.47 4.65
CA ASN A 49 -10.83 -7.21 6.04
C ASN A 49 -10.58 -8.45 6.91
N LYS A 50 -11.00 -9.63 6.45
CA LYS A 50 -10.73 -10.87 7.14
C LYS A 50 -9.23 -11.14 7.23
N TRP A 51 -8.52 -11.05 6.11
CA TRP A 51 -7.09 -11.34 6.03
C TRP A 51 -6.26 -10.41 6.93
N PHE A 52 -6.49 -9.09 6.90
CA PHE A 52 -5.78 -8.14 7.77
C PHE A 52 -6.09 -8.37 9.24
N ALA A 53 -7.33 -8.72 9.60
CA ALA A 53 -7.69 -9.07 10.97
C ALA A 53 -6.92 -10.30 11.45
N ASP A 54 -6.89 -11.38 10.65
CA ASP A 54 -6.15 -12.61 10.97
C ASP A 54 -4.63 -12.32 11.10
N LYS A 55 -4.05 -11.56 10.15
CA LYS A 55 -2.62 -11.19 10.16
C LYS A 55 -2.25 -10.24 11.29
N SER A 56 -3.19 -9.44 11.79
CA SER A 56 -2.95 -8.54 12.91
C SER A 56 -2.50 -9.28 14.18
N VAL A 57 -3.03 -10.47 14.40
CA VAL A 57 -2.64 -11.35 15.52
C VAL A 57 -1.22 -11.87 15.31
N VAL A 58 -0.91 -12.35 14.10
CA VAL A 58 0.38 -12.98 13.77
C VAL A 58 1.54 -11.97 13.82
N TYR A 59 1.31 -10.77 13.26
CA TYR A 59 2.36 -9.75 13.12
C TYR A 59 2.33 -8.66 14.18
N GLY A 60 1.44 -8.75 15.16
CA GLY A 60 1.42 -7.87 16.33
C GLY A 60 1.02 -6.42 16.03
N PHE A 61 0.13 -6.18 15.06
CA PHE A 61 -0.48 -4.87 14.83
C PHE A 61 -1.95 -4.84 15.26
N SER A 62 -2.54 -3.65 15.41
CA SER A 62 -3.98 -3.49 15.56
C SER A 62 -4.60 -3.12 14.23
N TYR A 63 -5.73 -3.72 13.88
CA TYR A 63 -6.46 -3.47 12.67
C TYR A 63 -7.88 -3.01 12.98
N THR A 64 -8.28 -1.90 12.39
CA THR A 64 -9.63 -1.36 12.42
C THR A 64 -10.03 -1.03 11.00
N SER A 65 -11.29 -1.32 10.62
CA SER A 65 -11.82 -0.93 9.32
C SER A 65 -13.14 -0.19 9.46
N THR A 66 -13.45 0.67 8.49
CA THR A 66 -14.67 1.48 8.51
C THR A 66 -15.14 1.84 7.10
N SER A 67 -16.46 1.81 6.89
CA SER A 67 -17.12 2.39 5.73
C SER A 67 -17.64 3.81 5.99
N ASP A 68 -17.43 4.32 7.19
CA ASP A 68 -17.79 5.69 7.58
C ASP A 68 -16.66 6.66 7.18
N TRP A 69 -16.79 7.28 6.02
CA TRP A 69 -15.83 8.23 5.49
C TRP A 69 -15.81 9.58 6.23
N THR A 70 -16.76 9.86 7.13
CA THR A 70 -16.70 11.04 8.00
C THR A 70 -15.53 10.97 8.99
N LYS A 71 -15.05 9.75 9.28
CA LYS A 71 -13.85 9.48 10.07
C LYS A 71 -12.55 9.84 9.35
N LEU A 72 -12.60 10.13 8.04
CA LEU A 72 -11.43 10.60 7.31
C LEU A 72 -11.22 12.10 7.56
N ASN A 73 -10.69 12.40 8.73
CA ASN A 73 -10.33 13.72 9.22
C ASN A 73 -9.00 13.63 9.99
N LEU A 74 -8.31 14.76 10.16
CA LEU A 74 -6.97 14.77 10.78
C LEU A 74 -6.94 14.19 12.19
N ASP A 75 -7.92 14.50 13.01
CA ASP A 75 -7.98 14.03 14.41
C ASP A 75 -8.04 12.51 14.49
N THR A 76 -8.78 11.88 13.57
CA THR A 76 -8.84 10.43 13.47
C THR A 76 -7.56 9.85 12.86
N LEU A 77 -7.12 10.39 11.71
CA LEU A 77 -5.97 9.84 10.98
C LEU A 77 -4.69 9.84 11.81
N GLN A 78 -4.45 10.86 12.62
CA GLN A 78 -3.26 10.98 13.48
C GLN A 78 -3.19 9.91 14.59
N GLN A 79 -4.27 9.24 14.88
CA GLN A 79 -4.31 8.15 15.87
C GLN A 79 -3.75 6.83 15.31
N TYR A 80 -3.63 6.73 13.98
CA TYR A 80 -3.18 5.53 13.30
C TYR A 80 -1.84 5.74 12.62
N LYS A 81 -1.02 4.68 12.64
CA LYS A 81 0.30 4.73 12.00
C LYS A 81 0.23 4.51 10.50
N VAL A 82 -0.72 3.69 10.04
CA VAL A 82 -0.93 3.41 8.61
C VAL A 82 -2.41 3.51 8.30
N VAL A 83 -2.75 4.20 7.22
CA VAL A 83 -4.08 4.25 6.64
C VAL A 83 -4.11 3.39 5.38
N ILE A 84 -5.17 2.60 5.20
CA ILE A 84 -5.36 1.75 4.02
C ILE A 84 -6.62 2.19 3.30
N PHE A 85 -6.57 2.28 1.96
CA PHE A 85 -7.75 2.36 1.12
C PHE A 85 -7.91 1.04 0.37
N LEU A 86 -9.03 0.36 0.58
CA LEU A 86 -9.27 -0.97 0.01
C LEU A 86 -9.84 -0.90 -1.42
N ASP A 87 -10.93 -0.17 -1.62
CA ASP A 87 -11.68 -0.20 -2.87
C ASP A 87 -12.02 1.19 -3.43
N THR A 88 -11.64 2.24 -2.76
CA THR A 88 -11.94 3.62 -3.18
C THR A 88 -11.00 4.62 -2.52
N ARG A 89 -11.14 5.88 -2.86
CA ARG A 89 -10.42 7.02 -2.28
C ARG A 89 -11.42 8.06 -1.78
N PRO A 90 -11.00 9.07 -0.99
CA PRO A 90 -11.90 10.13 -0.56
C PRO A 90 -12.44 10.93 -1.74
N GLU A 91 -13.74 11.21 -1.71
CA GLU A 91 -14.44 11.96 -2.75
C GLU A 91 -14.69 13.41 -2.33
N ALA A 92 -15.18 13.63 -1.11
CA ALA A 92 -15.53 14.98 -0.63
C ALA A 92 -14.28 15.85 -0.44
N PRO A 93 -14.34 17.14 -0.82
CA PRO A 93 -13.18 18.06 -0.70
C PRO A 93 -12.58 18.11 0.71
N VAL A 94 -13.40 18.11 1.75
CA VAL A 94 -12.93 18.13 3.14
C VAL A 94 -12.11 16.88 3.48
N GLN A 95 -12.52 15.72 2.97
CA GLN A 95 -11.80 14.46 3.16
C GLN A 95 -10.48 14.45 2.36
N ARG A 96 -10.50 14.93 1.11
CA ARG A 96 -9.29 15.10 0.28
C ARG A 96 -8.27 16.00 0.97
N THR A 97 -8.70 17.14 1.46
CA THR A 97 -7.83 18.06 2.21
C THR A 97 -7.25 17.42 3.46
N ALA A 98 -8.06 16.70 4.23
CA ALA A 98 -7.59 16.01 5.44
C ALA A 98 -6.57 14.90 5.12
N PHE A 99 -6.81 14.11 4.08
CA PHE A 99 -5.88 13.07 3.65
C PHE A 99 -4.56 13.65 3.13
N GLN A 100 -4.64 14.68 2.29
CA GLN A 100 -3.45 15.37 1.77
C GLN A 100 -2.61 15.91 2.93
N ALA A 101 -3.21 16.63 3.85
CA ALA A 101 -2.52 17.17 5.03
C ALA A 101 -1.89 16.03 5.88
N TYR A 102 -2.61 14.92 6.09
CA TYR A 102 -2.07 13.76 6.80
C TYR A 102 -0.79 13.22 6.13
N MET A 103 -0.80 13.06 4.81
CA MET A 103 0.35 12.57 4.07
C MET A 103 1.51 13.55 4.06
N GLU A 104 1.25 14.84 3.90
CA GLU A 104 2.26 15.92 3.93
C GLU A 104 2.93 16.08 5.29
N HIS A 105 2.24 15.68 6.37
CA HIS A 105 2.80 15.64 7.73
C HIS A 105 3.44 14.28 8.10
N GLY A 106 3.75 13.45 7.11
CA GLY A 106 4.48 12.19 7.30
C GLY A 106 3.60 11.01 7.68
N GLY A 107 2.32 11.07 7.41
CA GLY A 107 1.40 9.94 7.47
C GLY A 107 1.86 8.79 6.57
N ALA A 108 1.35 7.59 6.79
CA ALA A 108 1.68 6.41 5.98
C ALA A 108 0.42 5.80 5.37
N TRP A 109 0.49 5.42 4.10
CA TRP A 109 -0.65 4.91 3.36
C TRP A 109 -0.33 3.70 2.49
N MET A 110 -1.30 2.78 2.40
CA MET A 110 -1.34 1.70 1.43
C MET A 110 -2.67 1.74 0.68
N GLY A 111 -2.63 1.68 -0.65
CA GLY A 111 -3.83 1.61 -1.47
C GLY A 111 -3.85 0.41 -2.38
N PHE A 112 -5.04 -0.15 -2.56
CA PHE A 112 -5.27 -1.27 -3.44
C PHE A 112 -6.05 -0.84 -4.67
N HIS A 113 -5.67 -1.35 -5.84
CA HIS A 113 -6.42 -1.36 -7.09
C HIS A 113 -7.29 -0.11 -7.30
N PHE A 114 -8.58 -0.21 -7.06
CA PHE A 114 -9.58 0.82 -7.30
C PHE A 114 -9.41 2.07 -6.41
N SER A 115 -8.61 2.00 -5.36
CA SER A 115 -8.26 3.18 -4.56
C SER A 115 -7.52 4.27 -5.36
N ALA A 116 -6.90 3.91 -6.47
CA ALA A 116 -6.27 4.87 -7.38
C ALA A 116 -7.22 5.40 -8.48
N PHE A 117 -8.42 4.79 -8.59
CA PHE A 117 -9.34 5.09 -9.66
C PHE A 117 -10.76 4.99 -9.17
N ALA A 118 -11.50 5.77 -8.70
CA ALA A 118 -12.89 5.60 -8.32
C ALA A 118 -13.84 5.91 -9.49
N LEU A 119 -14.60 4.91 -9.94
CA LEU A 119 -15.66 5.06 -10.95
C LEU A 119 -17.02 5.35 -10.36
N THR A 120 -17.15 5.35 -9.05
CA THR A 120 -18.43 5.57 -8.40
C THR A 120 -19.04 6.87 -8.89
N PRO A 121 -20.29 6.89 -9.38
CA PRO A 121 -20.96 8.13 -9.67
C PRO A 121 -20.90 9.06 -8.47
N SER A 122 -20.25 10.18 -8.62
CA SER A 122 -20.02 11.14 -7.57
C SER A 122 -20.35 12.53 -8.07
N GLN A 123 -20.88 13.37 -7.18
CA GLN A 123 -21.05 14.80 -7.45
C GLN A 123 -19.71 15.55 -7.50
N TYR A 124 -18.61 14.92 -7.14
CA TYR A 124 -17.29 15.51 -7.12
C TYR A 124 -16.46 15.06 -8.34
N PRO A 125 -15.50 15.88 -8.80
CA PRO A 125 -14.63 15.49 -9.89
C PRO A 125 -13.89 14.18 -9.61
N GLN A 126 -13.84 13.29 -10.58
CA GLN A 126 -13.08 12.02 -10.52
C GLN A 126 -11.60 12.30 -10.30
N ASN A 127 -11.03 13.19 -11.10
CA ASN A 127 -9.64 13.56 -10.99
C ASN A 127 -9.42 14.45 -9.76
N TRP A 128 -8.36 14.12 -9.08
CA TRP A 128 -7.82 14.89 -7.99
C TRP A 128 -6.32 15.04 -8.25
N ASP A 129 -5.92 16.14 -8.85
CA ASP A 129 -4.59 16.35 -9.44
C ASP A 129 -3.47 16.06 -8.45
N TRP A 130 -3.57 16.56 -7.22
CA TRP A 130 -2.58 16.24 -6.20
C TRP A 130 -2.42 14.71 -6.01
N TYR A 131 -3.54 13.98 -5.94
CA TYR A 131 -3.53 12.53 -5.69
C TYR A 131 -2.95 11.74 -6.87
N HIS A 132 -3.41 12.05 -8.08
CA HIS A 132 -3.00 11.30 -9.27
C HIS A 132 -1.62 11.71 -9.77
N ASP A 133 -1.32 13.01 -9.78
CA ASP A 133 -0.10 13.53 -10.40
C ASP A 133 1.08 13.62 -9.44
N THR A 134 0.84 14.01 -8.19
CA THR A 134 1.91 14.22 -7.21
C THR A 134 2.07 13.04 -6.28
N PHE A 135 0.98 12.53 -5.70
CA PHE A 135 1.03 11.49 -4.69
C PHE A 135 1.21 10.10 -5.30
N LEU A 136 0.35 9.67 -6.22
CA LEU A 136 0.51 8.41 -6.97
C LEU A 136 1.56 8.53 -8.06
N GLY A 137 1.70 9.70 -8.67
CA GLY A 137 2.65 9.99 -9.75
C GLY A 137 2.31 9.38 -11.10
N ALA A 138 1.18 8.71 -11.20
CA ALA A 138 0.76 7.91 -12.36
C ALA A 138 -0.15 8.67 -13.35
N GLY A 139 -0.65 9.85 -12.96
CA GLY A 139 -1.71 10.52 -13.69
C GLY A 139 -3.03 9.80 -13.58
N SER A 140 -3.95 10.13 -14.49
CA SER A 140 -5.28 9.53 -14.52
C SER A 140 -5.24 8.08 -14.99
N TYR A 141 -6.26 7.30 -14.60
CA TYR A 141 -6.52 5.99 -15.16
C TYR A 141 -6.76 6.10 -16.68
N LYS A 142 -6.19 5.17 -17.43
CA LYS A 142 -6.29 5.14 -18.91
C LYS A 142 -7.11 3.96 -19.40
N SER A 143 -6.78 2.75 -18.96
CA SER A 143 -7.47 1.51 -19.34
C SER A 143 -7.08 0.36 -18.41
N ASN A 144 -7.74 -0.78 -18.59
CA ASN A 144 -7.47 -2.00 -17.83
C ASN A 144 -7.37 -3.23 -18.74
N THR A 145 -6.97 -4.36 -18.17
CA THR A 145 -6.91 -5.63 -18.90
C THR A 145 -8.26 -6.24 -19.15
N TRP A 146 -9.33 -5.79 -18.49
CA TRP A 146 -10.61 -6.49 -18.51
C TRP A 146 -10.71 -7.61 -19.58
N ARG A 147 -10.62 -8.86 -19.27
CA ARG A 147 -10.98 -9.60 -18.03
C ARG A 147 -9.77 -9.74 -17.09
N PRO A 148 -9.98 -10.13 -15.78
CA PRO A 148 -8.90 -10.44 -14.86
C PRO A 148 -7.98 -11.55 -15.41
N THR A 149 -6.68 -11.29 -15.37
CA THR A 149 -5.67 -12.14 -16.01
C THR A 149 -4.47 -12.30 -15.08
N ALA A 150 -3.99 -13.54 -14.95
CA ALA A 150 -2.72 -13.79 -14.27
C ALA A 150 -1.57 -13.22 -15.11
N ALA A 151 -0.58 -12.67 -14.43
CA ALA A 151 0.63 -12.14 -15.04
C ALA A 151 1.87 -12.65 -14.34
N VAL A 152 2.95 -12.82 -15.08
CA VAL A 152 4.28 -12.96 -14.50
C VAL A 152 4.70 -11.56 -14.04
N LEU A 153 4.93 -11.41 -12.75
CA LEU A 153 5.42 -10.17 -12.15
C LEU A 153 6.92 -10.28 -11.91
N ARG A 154 7.64 -9.21 -12.23
CA ARG A 154 9.07 -9.08 -12.00
C ARG A 154 9.34 -8.09 -10.88
N VAL A 155 10.25 -8.45 -9.98
CA VAL A 155 10.76 -7.55 -8.95
C VAL A 155 11.77 -6.59 -9.57
N GLU A 156 11.45 -5.30 -9.57
CA GLU A 156 12.28 -4.24 -10.16
C GLU A 156 13.33 -3.70 -9.18
N ASN A 157 12.99 -3.63 -7.91
CA ASN A 157 13.91 -3.19 -6.85
C ASN A 157 14.03 -4.25 -5.75
N PRO A 158 14.91 -5.26 -5.90
CA PRO A 158 15.06 -6.34 -4.90
C PRO A 158 15.71 -5.90 -3.58
N ARG A 159 16.30 -4.69 -3.52
CA ARG A 159 16.89 -4.14 -2.29
C ARG A 159 15.91 -3.34 -1.46
N HIS A 160 14.71 -3.08 -1.96
CA HIS A 160 13.70 -2.36 -1.19
C HIS A 160 13.10 -3.28 -0.11
N PRO A 161 12.86 -2.82 1.14
CA PRO A 161 12.31 -3.65 2.21
C PRO A 161 10.99 -4.34 1.86
N VAL A 162 10.16 -3.70 1.05
CA VAL A 162 8.86 -4.23 0.59
C VAL A 162 9.03 -5.50 -0.25
N THR A 163 10.10 -5.61 -1.02
CA THR A 163 10.36 -6.76 -1.90
C THR A 163 11.26 -7.81 -1.28
N LYS A 164 11.67 -7.62 -0.01
CA LYS A 164 12.56 -8.54 0.70
C LYS A 164 11.98 -9.95 0.76
N GLY A 165 12.78 -10.92 0.34
CA GLY A 165 12.41 -12.34 0.35
C GLY A 165 11.46 -12.78 -0.77
N LEU A 166 11.12 -11.90 -1.71
CA LEU A 166 10.38 -12.28 -2.91
C LEU A 166 11.31 -12.91 -3.94
N PRO A 167 10.83 -13.88 -4.74
CA PRO A 167 11.58 -14.37 -5.89
C PRO A 167 11.69 -13.27 -6.96
N ALA A 168 12.69 -13.36 -7.85
CA ALA A 168 12.91 -12.37 -8.91
C ALA A 168 11.68 -12.21 -9.83
N THR A 169 10.96 -13.30 -10.07
CA THR A 169 9.68 -13.33 -10.79
C THR A 169 8.72 -14.30 -10.13
N PHE A 170 7.42 -14.06 -10.25
CA PHE A 170 6.36 -14.97 -9.82
C PHE A 170 5.08 -14.73 -10.60
N THR A 171 4.26 -15.77 -10.73
CA THR A 171 2.92 -15.63 -11.32
C THR A 171 1.93 -15.12 -10.27
N SER A 172 1.23 -14.06 -10.60
CA SER A 172 0.17 -13.50 -9.75
C SER A 172 -1.09 -14.34 -9.75
N SER A 173 -1.98 -14.09 -8.79
CA SER A 173 -3.41 -14.36 -9.01
C SER A 173 -3.91 -13.55 -10.20
N PRO A 174 -4.95 -14.00 -10.93
CA PRO A 174 -5.60 -13.15 -11.92
C PRO A 174 -6.05 -11.83 -11.30
N ASN A 175 -5.75 -10.74 -11.97
CA ASN A 175 -6.18 -9.41 -11.57
C ASN A 175 -6.57 -8.60 -12.80
N GLU A 176 -7.45 -7.63 -12.63
CA GLU A 176 -7.67 -6.57 -13.60
C GLU A 176 -6.52 -5.56 -13.47
N TRP A 177 -5.60 -5.56 -14.41
CA TRP A 177 -4.43 -4.70 -14.38
C TRP A 177 -4.75 -3.35 -15.00
N TYR A 178 -4.35 -2.26 -14.32
CA TYR A 178 -4.54 -0.89 -14.79
C TYR A 178 -3.35 -0.37 -15.58
N ARG A 179 -3.67 0.45 -16.57
CA ARG A 179 -2.73 1.32 -17.29
C ARG A 179 -3.01 2.76 -16.91
N TRP A 180 -1.95 3.52 -16.82
CA TRP A 180 -1.98 4.91 -16.38
C TRP A 180 -1.63 5.85 -17.53
N GLU A 181 -2.05 7.12 -17.40
CA GLU A 181 -1.76 8.14 -18.40
C GLU A 181 -0.26 8.44 -18.50
N LYS A 182 0.41 8.54 -17.35
CA LYS A 182 1.83 8.86 -17.27
C LYS A 182 2.69 7.60 -17.22
N ASP A 183 3.84 7.68 -17.86
CA ASP A 183 4.87 6.65 -17.79
C ASP A 183 5.64 6.81 -16.46
N LEU A 184 5.35 5.93 -15.51
CA LEU A 184 5.98 5.94 -14.18
C LEU A 184 7.50 5.78 -14.24
N THR A 185 8.06 5.18 -15.29
CA THR A 185 9.51 5.01 -15.44
C THR A 185 10.24 6.35 -15.62
N LYS A 186 9.50 7.37 -16.06
CA LYS A 186 10.03 8.74 -16.27
C LYS A 186 9.84 9.65 -15.06
N ASN A 187 9.15 9.18 -14.03
CA ASN A 187 8.93 9.98 -12.83
C ASN A 187 10.06 9.72 -11.81
N PRO A 188 10.95 10.68 -11.55
CA PRO A 188 12.10 10.50 -10.66
C PRO A 188 11.70 10.30 -9.19
N ASP A 189 10.48 10.68 -8.81
CA ASP A 189 9.97 10.53 -7.46
C ASP A 189 9.42 9.13 -7.19
N ILE A 190 9.20 8.33 -8.23
CA ILE A 190 8.65 6.98 -8.11
C ILE A 190 9.78 5.94 -8.07
N ASP A 191 9.61 4.96 -7.20
CA ASP A 191 10.41 3.74 -7.17
C ASP A 191 9.49 2.55 -7.45
N ILE A 192 9.64 1.97 -8.65
CA ILE A 192 8.83 0.84 -9.09
C ILE A 192 9.36 -0.42 -8.41
N LEU A 193 8.48 -1.12 -7.69
CA LEU A 193 8.85 -2.34 -6.96
C LEU A 193 8.52 -3.60 -7.74
N LEU A 194 7.36 -3.63 -8.41
CA LEU A 194 6.94 -4.71 -9.29
C LEU A 194 6.35 -4.18 -10.60
N ALA A 195 6.63 -4.88 -11.67
CA ALA A 195 6.03 -4.65 -12.98
C ALA A 195 5.60 -5.97 -13.61
N ILE A 196 4.67 -5.92 -14.55
CA ILE A 196 4.34 -7.06 -15.40
C ILE A 196 5.55 -7.35 -16.29
N ASP A 197 6.02 -8.60 -16.29
CA ASP A 197 7.11 -9.04 -17.15
C ASP A 197 6.66 -9.15 -18.61
N SER A 198 7.55 -8.81 -19.54
CA SER A 198 7.28 -8.85 -20.97
C SER A 198 6.87 -10.23 -21.51
N SER A 199 7.18 -11.30 -20.80
CA SER A 199 6.74 -12.64 -21.14
C SER A 199 5.24 -12.86 -20.97
N SER A 200 4.57 -12.06 -20.13
CA SER A 200 3.11 -12.16 -19.93
C SER A 200 2.33 -11.61 -21.13
N PHE A 201 2.76 -10.46 -21.63
CA PHE A 201 2.08 -9.76 -22.73
C PHE A 201 3.13 -9.38 -23.79
N PRO A 202 3.54 -10.32 -24.65
CA PRO A 202 4.48 -10.03 -25.73
C PRO A 202 3.99 -8.87 -26.61
N LEU A 203 4.90 -8.18 -27.26
CA LEU A 203 4.58 -7.04 -28.11
C LEU A 203 3.48 -7.36 -29.13
N GLY A 204 2.45 -6.55 -29.19
CA GLY A 204 1.29 -6.74 -30.07
C GLY A 204 0.24 -7.73 -29.58
N THR A 205 0.39 -8.27 -28.38
CA THR A 205 -0.60 -9.16 -27.74
C THR A 205 -1.09 -8.56 -26.43
N GLY A 206 -2.01 -9.22 -25.78
CA GLY A 206 -2.53 -8.82 -24.47
C GLY A 206 -3.98 -9.24 -24.29
N PRO A 207 -4.53 -9.07 -23.08
CA PRO A 207 -5.91 -9.45 -22.77
C PRO A 207 -6.99 -8.70 -23.55
N LYS A 208 -6.68 -7.48 -24.00
CA LYS A 208 -7.51 -6.69 -24.91
C LYS A 208 -6.82 -6.58 -26.27
N PRO A 209 -7.18 -7.38 -27.28
CA PRO A 209 -6.51 -7.39 -28.58
C PRO A 209 -6.55 -6.05 -29.31
N GLN A 210 -7.58 -5.23 -29.04
CA GLN A 210 -7.70 -3.88 -29.62
C GLN A 210 -6.79 -2.85 -28.98
N GLU A 211 -6.21 -3.15 -27.83
CA GLU A 211 -5.23 -2.30 -27.16
C GLU A 211 -3.83 -2.87 -27.32
N ILE A 212 -2.88 -1.99 -27.62
CA ILE A 212 -1.48 -2.40 -27.68
C ILE A 212 -0.88 -2.34 -26.29
N TRP A 213 -0.53 -3.50 -25.74
CA TRP A 213 0.23 -3.65 -24.53
C TRP A 213 1.72 -3.71 -24.92
N TYR A 214 2.34 -2.52 -25.02
CA TYR A 214 3.73 -2.40 -25.43
C TYR A 214 4.66 -3.18 -24.50
N SER A 215 5.46 -4.08 -25.04
CA SER A 215 6.46 -4.87 -24.33
C SER A 215 6.00 -5.67 -23.10
N GLY A 216 4.74 -5.56 -22.69
CA GLY A 216 4.24 -6.20 -21.46
C GLY A 216 4.85 -5.68 -20.17
N TYR A 217 5.47 -4.50 -20.17
CA TYR A 217 6.06 -3.88 -19.00
C TYR A 217 5.15 -2.78 -18.45
N TYR A 218 4.46 -3.11 -17.36
CA TYR A 218 3.56 -2.17 -16.70
C TYR A 218 3.78 -2.23 -15.18
N PRO A 219 4.10 -1.10 -14.53
CA PRO A 219 4.21 -1.02 -13.07
C PRO A 219 2.89 -1.37 -12.39
N VAL A 220 2.96 -2.27 -11.41
CA VAL A 220 1.78 -2.73 -10.64
C VAL A 220 1.94 -2.51 -9.14
N VAL A 221 3.18 -2.32 -8.65
CA VAL A 221 3.44 -1.92 -7.27
C VAL A 221 4.57 -0.89 -7.27
N TRP A 222 4.34 0.23 -6.60
CA TRP A 222 5.36 1.27 -6.47
C TRP A 222 5.22 2.07 -5.17
N VAL A 223 6.26 2.81 -4.86
CA VAL A 223 6.34 3.79 -3.78
C VAL A 223 6.70 5.17 -4.33
N ASN A 224 6.34 6.21 -3.60
CA ASN A 224 6.77 7.58 -3.88
C ASN A 224 7.83 7.99 -2.85
N LYS A 225 8.96 8.51 -3.31
CA LYS A 225 10.10 8.89 -2.45
C LYS A 225 9.80 10.09 -1.54
N LYS A 226 8.77 10.88 -1.88
CA LYS A 226 8.33 12.06 -1.12
C LYS A 226 7.31 11.72 -0.03
N PHE A 227 6.65 10.56 -0.12
CA PHE A 227 5.58 10.17 0.78
C PHE A 227 5.78 8.74 1.29
N ASN A 228 5.35 8.46 2.49
CA ASN A 228 5.32 7.09 3.02
C ASN A 228 4.10 6.36 2.44
N MET A 229 4.20 5.91 1.20
CA MET A 229 3.08 5.26 0.51
C MET A 229 3.52 4.02 -0.25
N VAL A 230 2.60 3.06 -0.37
CA VAL A 230 2.68 1.92 -1.29
C VAL A 230 1.35 1.80 -2.03
N TYR A 231 1.39 1.79 -3.35
CA TYR A 231 0.24 1.40 -4.16
C TYR A 231 0.42 -0.02 -4.67
N VAL A 232 -0.66 -0.81 -4.61
CA VAL A 232 -0.72 -2.22 -5.03
C VAL A 232 -1.88 -2.38 -6.01
N ASN A 233 -1.59 -2.70 -7.26
CA ASN A 233 -2.62 -2.87 -8.30
C ASN A 233 -3.29 -4.26 -8.26
N MET A 234 -3.45 -4.85 -7.10
CA MET A 234 -4.16 -6.12 -6.88
C MET A 234 -5.42 -5.83 -6.08
N GLY A 235 -6.51 -6.55 -6.35
CA GLY A 235 -7.77 -6.35 -5.62
C GLY A 235 -9.05 -6.50 -6.46
N HIS A 236 -8.93 -6.99 -7.70
CA HIS A 236 -10.07 -7.32 -8.55
C HIS A 236 -9.78 -8.64 -9.29
N ASN A 237 -10.25 -9.77 -8.76
CA ASN A 237 -9.95 -11.08 -9.31
C ASN A 237 -11.07 -11.63 -10.19
N ASP A 238 -12.32 -11.51 -9.81
CA ASP A 238 -13.50 -12.06 -10.49
C ASP A 238 -13.27 -13.51 -10.95
N ILE A 239 -13.16 -14.42 -9.98
CA ILE A 239 -12.79 -15.83 -10.23
C ILE A 239 -13.84 -16.64 -10.99
N ASP A 240 -15.00 -16.10 -11.21
CA ASP A 240 -16.11 -16.79 -11.89
C ASP A 240 -16.72 -15.93 -13.00
N TYR A 241 -15.90 -15.12 -13.64
CA TYR A 241 -16.32 -14.19 -14.69
C TYR A 241 -17.16 -14.85 -15.79
N GLU A 242 -16.84 -16.09 -16.18
CA GLU A 242 -17.52 -16.78 -17.30
C GLU A 242 -18.84 -17.44 -16.89
N HIS A 243 -18.99 -17.87 -15.64
CA HIS A 243 -20.13 -18.68 -15.20
C HIS A 243 -21.08 -17.97 -14.24
N GLY A 244 -20.60 -16.97 -13.49
CA GLY A 244 -21.39 -16.20 -12.54
C GLY A 244 -21.99 -17.05 -11.42
N THR A 245 -21.33 -18.16 -11.02
CA THR A 245 -21.84 -19.11 -10.04
C THR A 245 -21.31 -18.87 -8.63
N ASN A 246 -20.14 -18.23 -8.51
CA ASN A 246 -19.54 -17.90 -7.23
C ASN A 246 -20.11 -16.57 -6.67
N LYS A 247 -20.31 -16.55 -5.36
CA LYS A 247 -20.65 -15.32 -4.64
C LYS A 247 -19.40 -14.59 -4.16
N GLU A 248 -18.35 -15.33 -3.82
CA GLU A 248 -17.06 -14.78 -3.42
C GLU A 248 -16.12 -14.81 -4.62
N LEU A 249 -15.83 -13.65 -5.16
CA LEU A 249 -15.08 -13.49 -6.41
C LEU A 249 -13.60 -13.19 -6.17
N SER A 250 -13.20 -12.82 -4.94
CA SER A 250 -11.84 -12.44 -4.64
C SER A 250 -11.02 -13.59 -4.06
N PHE A 251 -9.78 -13.70 -4.53
CA PHE A 251 -8.74 -14.57 -3.99
C PHE A 251 -7.36 -13.90 -4.09
N THR A 252 -7.33 -12.59 -3.90
CA THR A 252 -6.11 -11.79 -3.89
C THR A 252 -5.10 -12.31 -2.87
N PHE A 253 -5.59 -12.74 -1.70
CA PHE A 253 -4.75 -13.24 -0.61
C PHE A 253 -4.52 -14.76 -0.64
N ALA A 254 -4.91 -15.46 -1.70
CA ALA A 254 -4.57 -16.87 -1.90
C ALA A 254 -3.12 -17.08 -2.37
N ASN A 255 -2.47 -16.04 -2.91
CA ASN A 255 -1.10 -16.12 -3.39
C ASN A 255 -0.09 -15.78 -2.26
N PRO A 256 0.76 -16.73 -1.82
CA PRO A 256 1.67 -16.50 -0.70
C PRO A 256 2.73 -15.43 -0.97
N VAL A 257 3.18 -15.27 -2.23
CA VAL A 257 4.16 -14.24 -2.59
C VAL A 257 3.53 -12.85 -2.55
N GLN A 258 2.28 -12.70 -3.03
CA GLN A 258 1.52 -11.46 -2.88
C GLN A 258 1.29 -11.13 -1.40
N ASN A 259 0.97 -12.13 -0.58
CA ASN A 259 0.80 -11.96 0.86
C ASN A 259 2.08 -11.45 1.53
N GLN A 260 3.23 -12.00 1.15
CA GLN A 260 4.53 -11.55 1.68
C GLN A 260 4.79 -10.08 1.30
N LEU A 261 4.54 -9.70 0.05
CA LEU A 261 4.64 -8.32 -0.43
C LEU A 261 3.78 -7.36 0.40
N ILE A 262 2.51 -7.71 0.62
CA ILE A 262 1.54 -6.88 1.34
C ILE A 262 1.96 -6.71 2.82
N ILE A 263 2.39 -7.80 3.48
CA ILE A 263 2.89 -7.72 4.85
C ILE A 263 4.17 -6.89 4.93
N ASN A 264 5.12 -7.10 4.02
CA ASN A 264 6.33 -6.29 3.97
C ASN A 264 6.00 -4.80 3.81
N SER A 265 5.04 -4.48 2.92
CA SER A 265 4.56 -3.11 2.71
C SER A 265 4.02 -2.49 3.99
N LEU A 266 3.14 -3.22 4.69
CA LEU A 266 2.55 -2.75 5.94
C LEU A 266 3.61 -2.54 7.02
N LEU A 267 4.53 -3.48 7.18
CA LEU A 267 5.59 -3.40 8.19
C LEU A 267 6.59 -2.28 7.87
N TRP A 268 6.91 -2.06 6.60
CA TRP A 268 7.75 -0.95 6.16
C TRP A 268 7.09 0.40 6.44
N LEU A 269 5.84 0.60 6.06
CA LEU A 269 5.04 1.79 6.36
C LEU A 269 4.91 2.03 7.86
N GLY A 270 4.81 0.96 8.63
CA GLY A 270 4.77 0.99 10.09
C GLY A 270 6.11 1.26 10.78
N GLY A 271 7.21 1.38 9.99
CA GLY A 271 8.57 1.58 10.52
C GLY A 271 9.17 0.35 11.20
N LYS A 272 8.63 -0.85 10.94
CA LYS A 272 9.12 -2.13 11.47
C LYS A 272 10.16 -2.79 10.57
N LEU A 273 10.19 -2.45 9.27
CA LEU A 273 11.24 -2.82 8.33
C LEU A 273 12.01 -1.57 7.93
N LYS A 274 13.33 -1.63 8.02
CA LYS A 274 14.23 -0.54 7.59
C LYS A 274 14.89 -0.92 6.27
N ARG A 275 15.27 0.10 5.47
CA ARG A 275 16.25 -0.09 4.39
C ARG A 275 17.55 -0.61 5.01
N GLU A 276 18.17 -1.58 4.36
CA GLU A 276 19.53 -1.97 4.74
C GLU A 276 20.41 -0.76 4.50
N SER A 277 21.13 -0.32 5.54
CA SER A 277 22.15 0.72 5.40
C SER A 277 23.27 0.16 4.53
N ASN A 278 23.59 0.83 3.42
CA ASN A 278 24.79 0.56 2.64
C ASN A 278 26.04 0.76 3.48
#